data_9ccfc348f39b94ba613778f510ce1aed
#
_entry.id   9ccfc348f39b94ba613778f510ce1aed
#
_cell.length_a   1.000
_cell.length_b   1.000
_cell.length_c   1.000
_cell.angle_alpha   90.00
_cell.angle_beta   90.00
_cell.angle_gamma   90.00
#
_symmetry.space_group_name_H-M   'P 1'
#
loop_
_entity.id
_entity.type
_entity.pdbx_description
1 polymer ?
#
loop_
_entity_poly.entity_id
_entity_poly.type
_entity_poly.pdbx_seq_one_letter_code
_entity_poly.pdbx_strand_id
1 'polypeptide(L)'
;MKFLVDVRITDREAAKPYLPAHLEYLNRHFENGDFILFGAYVHGEGGMLIVQSESIDSLNLLLQADPLKKGNCATWETLEFRVARAGTNLAD
;
A
#
# COMPACT_ATOMS: atom_id res chain seq x y z
N MET A 1 -4.14 9.02 -12.17
CA MET A 1 -4.99 7.86 -11.86
C MET A 1 -4.85 7.52 -10.39
N LYS A 2 -5.94 7.12 -9.77
CA LYS A 2 -5.93 6.74 -8.35
C LYS A 2 -6.34 5.29 -8.19
N PHE A 3 -5.65 4.59 -7.30
CA PHE A 3 -5.85 3.17 -7.07
C PHE A 3 -5.98 2.88 -5.59
N LEU A 4 -6.94 2.06 -5.25
CA LEU A 4 -6.99 1.42 -3.95
C LEU A 4 -6.21 0.11 -4.06
N VAL A 5 -5.29 -0.10 -3.13
CA VAL A 5 -4.49 -1.32 -3.08
C VAL A 5 -4.77 -2.01 -1.74
N ASP A 6 -5.30 -3.22 -1.81
CA ASP A 6 -5.54 -4.07 -0.66
C ASP A 6 -4.34 -5.00 -0.50
N VAL A 7 -3.62 -4.86 0.61
CA VAL A 7 -2.45 -5.68 0.91
C VAL A 7 -2.81 -6.64 2.03
N ARG A 8 -2.77 -7.94 1.73
CA ARG A 8 -3.06 -9.00 2.70
C ARG A 8 -1.79 -9.77 3.03
N ILE A 9 -1.46 -9.86 4.31
CA ILE A 9 -0.36 -10.70 4.76
C ILE A 9 -0.90 -12.12 4.92
N THR A 10 -0.31 -13.05 4.16
CA THR A 10 -0.75 -14.45 4.12
C THR A 10 0.08 -15.34 5.02
N ASP A 11 1.27 -14.89 5.42
CA ASP A 11 2.17 -15.63 6.32
C ASP A 11 2.86 -14.62 7.24
N ARG A 12 2.33 -14.49 8.45
CA ARG A 12 2.81 -13.52 9.44
C ARG A 12 4.28 -13.74 9.79
N GLU A 13 4.68 -14.97 9.99
CA GLU A 13 6.06 -15.29 10.39
C GLU A 13 7.05 -14.94 9.26
N ALA A 14 6.70 -15.26 8.04
CA ALA A 14 7.53 -14.92 6.88
C ALA A 14 7.60 -13.41 6.65
N ALA A 15 6.57 -12.66 7.02
CA ALA A 15 6.52 -11.22 6.85
C ALA A 15 7.39 -10.46 7.86
N LYS A 16 7.55 -10.97 9.07
CA LYS A 16 8.23 -10.28 10.18
C LYS A 16 9.57 -9.66 9.80
N PRO A 17 10.49 -10.36 9.13
CA PRO A 17 11.79 -9.77 8.78
C PRO A 17 11.69 -8.57 7.85
N TYR A 18 10.61 -8.46 7.09
CA TYR A 18 10.45 -7.42 6.07
C TYR A 18 9.61 -6.23 6.54
N LEU A 19 8.94 -6.33 7.70
CA LEU A 19 8.04 -5.28 8.17
C LEU A 19 8.74 -3.93 8.41
N PRO A 20 9.93 -3.87 9.04
CA PRO A 20 10.60 -2.57 9.20
C PRO A 20 10.88 -1.88 7.87
N ALA A 21 11.42 -2.61 6.89
CA ALA A 21 11.71 -2.06 5.57
C ALA A 21 10.41 -1.71 4.81
N HIS A 22 9.36 -2.51 4.99
CA HIS A 22 8.05 -2.23 4.42
C HIS A 22 7.50 -0.89 4.95
N LEU A 23 7.61 -0.63 6.25
CA LEU A 23 7.15 0.62 6.84
C LEU A 23 7.95 1.82 6.32
N GLU A 24 9.26 1.69 6.17
CA GLU A 24 10.10 2.73 5.57
C GLU A 24 9.67 3.02 4.13
N TYR A 25 9.40 1.98 3.35
CA TYR A 25 8.90 2.07 1.99
C TYR A 25 7.58 2.85 1.94
N LEU A 26 6.63 2.52 2.82
CA LEU A 26 5.34 3.21 2.88
C LEU A 26 5.52 4.70 3.20
N ASN A 27 6.33 5.02 4.19
CA ASN A 27 6.55 6.40 4.60
C ASN A 27 7.27 7.20 3.52
N ARG A 28 8.26 6.62 2.85
CA ARG A 28 8.98 7.29 1.77
C ARG A 28 8.06 7.68 0.62
N HIS A 29 7.18 6.77 0.20
CA HIS A 29 6.24 7.04 -0.89
C HIS A 29 5.09 7.95 -0.46
N PHE A 30 4.75 7.95 0.82
CA PHE A 30 3.83 8.96 1.35
C PHE A 30 4.45 10.35 1.27
N GLU A 31 5.71 10.49 1.69
CA GLU A 31 6.40 11.78 1.68
C GLU A 31 6.57 12.33 0.27
N ASN A 32 6.80 11.49 -0.73
CA ASN A 32 6.97 11.96 -2.10
C ASN A 32 5.66 12.10 -2.88
N GLY A 33 4.52 11.80 -2.26
CA GLY A 33 3.20 12.00 -2.88
C GLY A 33 2.66 10.83 -3.68
N ASP A 34 3.39 9.72 -3.78
CA ASP A 34 2.90 8.54 -4.48
C ASP A 34 1.75 7.88 -3.72
N PHE A 35 1.86 7.80 -2.40
CA PHE A 35 0.81 7.24 -1.54
C PHE A 35 0.09 8.39 -0.85
N ILE A 36 -1.21 8.54 -1.16
CA ILE A 36 -2.04 9.63 -0.62
C ILE A 36 -2.42 9.33 0.83
N LEU A 37 -2.67 8.07 1.14
CA LEU A 37 -2.87 7.59 2.49
C LEU A 37 -2.53 6.11 2.56
N PHE A 38 -2.23 5.63 3.74
CA PHE A 38 -2.11 4.20 3.99
C PHE A 38 -2.48 3.92 5.45
N GLY A 39 -2.89 2.71 5.71
CA GLY A 39 -3.23 2.31 7.06
C GLY A 39 -3.34 0.80 7.19
N ALA A 40 -3.30 0.33 8.43
CA ALA A 40 -3.49 -1.08 8.76
C ALA A 40 -4.97 -1.36 8.98
N TYR A 41 -5.39 -2.57 8.64
CA TYR A 41 -6.74 -3.01 8.99
C TYR A 41 -6.85 -3.16 10.50
N VAL A 42 -8.00 -2.76 11.03
CA VAL A 42 -8.28 -2.90 12.47
C VAL A 42 -8.36 -4.38 12.85
N HIS A 43 -8.96 -5.17 11.97
CA HIS A 43 -9.07 -6.62 12.15
C HIS A 43 -8.44 -7.33 10.96
N GLY A 44 -7.69 -8.40 11.21
CA GLY A 44 -7.00 -9.15 10.18
C GLY A 44 -5.58 -8.66 9.98
N GLU A 45 -4.93 -9.20 8.96
CA GLU A 45 -3.52 -8.95 8.67
C GLU A 45 -3.38 -8.16 7.38
N GLY A 46 -2.63 -7.06 7.42
CA GLY A 46 -2.38 -6.22 6.27
C GLY A 46 -2.98 -4.85 6.40
N GLY A 47 -3.20 -4.20 5.27
CA GLY A 47 -3.72 -2.85 5.23
C GLY A 47 -4.07 -2.41 3.83
N MET A 48 -4.25 -1.11 3.66
CA MET A 48 -4.60 -0.56 2.36
C MET A 48 -3.78 0.69 2.06
N LEU A 49 -3.63 0.96 0.78
CA LEU A 49 -3.01 2.17 0.25
C LEU A 49 -3.98 2.85 -0.71
N ILE A 50 -3.94 4.16 -0.75
CA ILE A 50 -4.46 4.92 -1.89
C ILE A 50 -3.25 5.47 -2.64
N VAL A 51 -3.11 5.09 -3.89
CA VAL A 51 -1.92 5.39 -4.71
C VAL A 51 -2.30 6.34 -5.84
N GLN A 52 -1.47 7.35 -6.04
CA GLN A 52 -1.52 8.23 -7.21
C GLN A 52 -0.46 7.74 -8.18
N SER A 53 -0.85 7.41 -9.41
CA SER A 53 0.08 6.95 -10.44
C SER A 53 -0.36 7.42 -11.81
N GLU A 54 0.60 7.59 -12.72
CA GLU A 54 0.32 8.03 -14.09
C GLU A 54 -0.25 6.91 -14.95
N SER A 55 0.03 5.66 -14.61
CA SER A 55 -0.35 4.49 -15.41
C SER A 55 -0.39 3.25 -14.55
N ILE A 56 -0.97 2.19 -15.08
CA ILE A 56 -0.96 0.87 -14.46
C ILE A 56 0.47 0.32 -14.41
N ASP A 57 1.28 0.57 -15.45
CA ASP A 57 2.67 0.11 -15.46
C ASP A 57 3.48 0.78 -14.35
N SER A 58 3.32 2.08 -14.16
CA SER A 58 3.98 2.81 -13.07
C SER A 58 3.52 2.30 -11.70
N LEU A 59 2.23 2.02 -11.55
CA LEU A 59 1.70 1.43 -10.32
C LEU A 59 2.37 0.09 -10.03
N ASN A 60 2.46 -0.77 -11.03
CA ASN A 60 3.07 -2.09 -10.85
C ASN A 60 4.54 -2.00 -10.45
N LEU A 61 5.31 -1.10 -11.07
CA LEU A 61 6.70 -0.87 -10.68
C LEU A 61 6.80 -0.40 -9.23
N LEU A 62 5.91 0.49 -8.82
CA LEU A 62 5.88 1.01 -7.46
C LEU A 62 5.61 -0.11 -6.45
N LEU A 63 4.62 -0.96 -6.73
CA LEU A 63 4.25 -2.06 -5.84
C LEU A 63 5.31 -3.15 -5.80
N GLN A 64 6.03 -3.39 -6.92
CA GLN A 64 7.12 -4.37 -6.95
C GLN A 64 8.28 -3.99 -6.04
N ALA A 65 8.42 -2.71 -5.71
CA ALA A 65 9.48 -2.23 -4.82
C ALA A 65 9.19 -2.48 -3.33
N ASP A 66 7.99 -2.95 -2.98
CA ASP A 66 7.64 -3.24 -1.59
C ASP A 66 8.50 -4.41 -1.07
N PRO A 67 9.22 -4.22 0.05
CA PRO A 67 10.02 -5.29 0.64
C PRO A 67 9.26 -6.58 0.95
N LEU A 68 7.96 -6.53 1.17
CA LEU A 68 7.15 -7.73 1.41
C LEU A 68 7.14 -8.68 0.21
N LYS A 69 7.44 -8.19 -0.99
CA LYS A 69 7.55 -9.04 -2.18
C LYS A 69 8.62 -10.12 -2.03
N LYS A 70 9.68 -9.83 -1.29
CA LYS A 70 10.80 -10.77 -1.09
C LYS A 70 10.42 -11.96 -0.22
N GLY A 71 9.43 -11.80 0.64
CA GLY A 71 9.05 -12.83 1.60
C GLY A 71 8.04 -13.83 1.09
N ASN A 72 7.45 -13.59 -0.09
CA ASN A 72 6.33 -14.39 -0.60
C ASN A 72 5.25 -14.58 0.47
N CYS A 73 4.94 -13.51 1.20
CA CYS A 73 4.13 -13.55 2.43
C CYS A 73 2.91 -12.65 2.38
N ALA A 74 2.59 -12.09 1.21
CA ALA A 74 1.49 -11.16 1.06
C ALA A 74 0.92 -11.21 -0.36
N THR A 75 -0.30 -10.69 -0.50
CA THR A 75 -0.96 -10.50 -1.79
C THR A 75 -1.38 -9.05 -1.94
N TRP A 76 -1.46 -8.58 -3.18
CA TRP A 76 -1.87 -7.22 -3.54
C TRP A 76 -3.02 -7.29 -4.52
N GLU A 77 -4.12 -6.62 -4.20
CA GLU A 77 -5.23 -6.43 -5.14
C GLU A 77 -5.42 -4.94 -5.38
N THR A 78 -5.62 -4.55 -6.64
CA THR A 78 -5.71 -3.14 -7.02
C THR A 78 -7.04 -2.87 -7.70
N LEU A 79 -7.63 -1.71 -7.36
CA LEU A 79 -8.85 -1.20 -7.98
C LEU A 79 -8.63 0.25 -8.35
N GLU A 80 -8.82 0.57 -9.63
CA GLU A 80 -8.82 1.97 -10.02
C GLU A 80 -10.15 2.62 -9.62
N PHE A 81 -10.09 3.86 -9.14
CA PHE A 81 -11.28 4.60 -8.76
C PHE A 81 -11.11 6.08 -9.07
N ARG A 82 -12.20 6.79 -9.05
CA ARG A 82 -12.24 8.25 -9.15
C ARG A 82 -12.79 8.82 -7.85
N VAL A 83 -12.16 9.89 -7.38
CA VAL A 83 -12.67 10.62 -6.22
C VAL A 83 -13.90 11.40 -6.65
N ALA A 84 -15.01 11.21 -5.95
CA ALA A 84 -16.19 12.05 -6.13
C ALA A 84 -16.11 13.27 -5.21
N ARG A 85 -15.75 13.05 -3.95
CA ARG A 85 -15.53 14.10 -2.95
C ARG A 85 -14.51 13.61 -1.94
N ALA A 86 -13.73 14.54 -1.39
CA ALA A 86 -12.75 14.21 -0.36
C ALA A 86 -12.89 15.19 0.79
N GLY A 87 -12.88 14.64 2.00
CA GLY A 87 -12.79 15.45 3.22
C GLY A 87 -11.34 15.77 3.53
N THR A 88 -11.13 16.69 4.44
CA THR A 88 -9.79 17.09 4.88
C THR A 88 -9.38 16.45 6.21
N ASN A 89 -10.31 15.83 6.91
CA ASN A 89 -10.08 15.26 8.23
C ASN A 89 -10.03 13.74 8.15
N LEU A 90 -8.89 13.22 7.72
CA LEU A 90 -8.70 11.78 7.52
C LEU A 90 -8.04 11.09 8.72
N ALA A 91 -7.55 11.86 9.69
CA ALA A 91 -6.95 11.28 10.90
C ALA A 91 -8.04 10.79 11.84
N ASP A 92 -7.77 9.66 12.49
CA ASP A 92 -8.69 9.03 13.42
C ASP A 92 -8.62 9.68 14.80
#